data_2fadae668a3d2324f6763586e5eac864
#
_entry.id   2fadae668a3d2324f6763586e5eac864
#
_cell.length_a   1.000
_cell.length_b   1.000
_cell.length_c   1.000
_cell.angle_alpha   90.00
_cell.angle_beta   90.00
_cell.angle_gamma   90.00
#
_symmetry.space_group_name_H-M   'P 1'
#
loop_
_entity.id
_entity.type
_entity.pdbx_description
1 polymer ?
#
loop_
_entity_poly.entity_id
_entity_poly.type
_entity_poly.pdbx_seq_one_letter_code
_entity_poly.pdbx_strand_id
1 'polypeptide(L)'
;MSKCILVVEDQEDNRRILRDMLGNAGYELIEAESGEEALTAVEAQRPDLILMDIQLPVMDGYEAARRIKSNPDIKAVPIIAVTSYALSGDEGKARAAGCNAYVTKPFSPRALLAKVREFLP
;
A
#
# COMPACT_ATOMS: atom_id res chain seq x y z
N MET A 1 8.28 19.74 1.69
CA MET A 1 8.78 18.48 2.21
C MET A 1 8.17 17.33 1.45
N SER A 2 8.96 16.29 1.25
CA SER A 2 8.50 15.13 0.49
C SER A 2 7.52 14.30 1.30
N LYS A 3 6.50 13.79 0.63
CA LYS A 3 5.58 12.84 1.23
C LYS A 3 6.21 11.45 1.23
N CYS A 4 5.90 10.67 2.23
CA CYS A 4 6.46 9.33 2.42
C CYS A 4 5.42 8.26 2.15
N ILE A 5 5.77 7.28 1.31
CA ILE A 5 4.91 6.17 0.95
C ILE A 5 5.52 4.87 1.45
N LEU A 6 4.75 4.08 2.19
CA LEU A 6 5.14 2.73 2.56
C LEU A 6 4.68 1.77 1.46
N VAL A 7 5.61 1.04 0.89
CA VAL A 7 5.33 0.03 -0.14
C VAL A 7 5.48 -1.35 0.50
N VAL A 8 4.40 -2.12 0.53
CA VAL A 8 4.39 -3.47 1.08
C VAL A 8 4.22 -4.45 -0.06
N GLU A 9 5.29 -5.16 -0.39
CA GLU A 9 5.36 -6.08 -1.52
C GLU A 9 6.47 -7.09 -1.26
N ASP A 10 6.16 -8.38 -1.39
CA ASP A 10 7.14 -9.43 -1.09
C ASP A 10 8.14 -9.70 -2.23
N GLN A 11 7.83 -9.28 -3.45
CA GLN A 11 8.68 -9.49 -4.62
C GLN A 11 9.62 -8.31 -4.81
N GLU A 12 10.94 -8.57 -4.78
CA GLU A 12 11.94 -7.50 -4.94
C GLU A 12 11.80 -6.78 -6.28
N ASP A 13 11.52 -7.52 -7.36
CA ASP A 13 11.39 -6.91 -8.68
C ASP A 13 10.23 -5.91 -8.71
N ASN A 14 9.13 -6.25 -8.06
CA ASN A 14 7.97 -5.36 -7.99
C ASN A 14 8.25 -4.15 -7.11
N ARG A 15 8.96 -4.35 -5.98
CA ARG A 15 9.34 -3.23 -5.13
C ARG A 15 10.24 -2.26 -5.87
N ARG A 16 11.18 -2.79 -6.67
CA ARG A 16 12.11 -1.95 -7.44
C ARG A 16 11.36 -1.08 -8.45
N ILE A 17 10.38 -1.66 -9.15
CA ILE A 17 9.56 -0.91 -10.10
C ILE A 17 8.84 0.24 -9.39
N LEU A 18 8.23 -0.06 -8.26
CA LEU A 18 7.52 0.96 -7.48
C LEU A 18 8.47 2.01 -6.91
N ARG A 19 9.63 1.56 -6.44
CA ARG A 19 10.67 2.47 -5.92
C ARG A 19 11.10 3.47 -6.97
N ASP A 20 11.39 2.98 -8.19
CA ASP A 20 11.83 3.85 -9.26
C ASP A 20 10.73 4.82 -9.69
N MET A 21 9.53 4.31 -9.87
CA MET A 21 8.40 5.11 -10.33
C MET A 21 8.04 6.21 -9.32
N LEU A 22 7.88 5.83 -8.06
CA LEU A 22 7.45 6.78 -7.03
C LEU A 22 8.59 7.72 -6.61
N GLY A 23 9.82 7.20 -6.58
CA GLY A 23 10.99 8.02 -6.29
C GLY A 23 11.19 9.11 -7.35
N ASN A 24 11.01 8.76 -8.63
CA ASN A 24 11.10 9.72 -9.72
C ASN A 24 10.00 10.78 -9.65
N ALA A 25 8.87 10.46 -9.01
CA ALA A 25 7.78 11.41 -8.83
C ALA A 25 8.00 12.32 -7.60
N GLY A 26 9.08 12.12 -6.85
CA GLY A 26 9.43 12.98 -5.74
C GLY A 26 9.02 12.49 -4.37
N TYR A 27 8.52 11.26 -4.27
CA TYR A 27 8.13 10.69 -2.97
C TYR A 27 9.30 9.99 -2.30
N GLU A 28 9.32 10.05 -0.96
CA GLU A 28 10.21 9.21 -0.15
C GLU A 28 9.54 7.86 0.05
N LEU A 29 10.33 6.80 0.14
CA LEU A 29 9.79 5.45 0.24
C LEU A 29 10.32 4.71 1.44
N ILE A 30 9.41 3.96 2.08
CA ILE A 30 9.74 2.93 3.06
C ILE A 30 9.27 1.63 2.43
N GLU A 31 10.05 0.56 2.55
CA GLU A 31 9.70 -0.72 1.96
C GLU A 31 9.54 -1.78 3.02
N ALA A 32 8.54 -2.65 2.84
CA ALA A 32 8.30 -3.79 3.70
C ALA A 32 8.03 -5.00 2.81
N GLU A 33 8.53 -6.16 3.21
CA GLU A 33 8.39 -7.39 2.43
C GLU A 33 7.25 -8.28 2.91
N SER A 34 6.63 -7.92 4.02
CA SER A 34 5.57 -8.74 4.62
C SER A 34 4.60 -7.87 5.39
N GLY A 35 3.46 -8.45 5.77
CA GLY A 35 2.49 -7.76 6.61
C GLY A 35 3.07 -7.40 7.97
N GLU A 36 3.88 -8.30 8.54
CA GLU A 36 4.50 -8.04 9.84
C GLU A 36 5.49 -6.89 9.77
N GLU A 37 6.32 -6.85 8.72
CA GLU A 37 7.24 -5.74 8.51
C GLU A 37 6.49 -4.43 8.31
N ALA A 38 5.36 -4.48 7.63
CA ALA A 38 4.53 -3.29 7.44
C ALA A 38 4.05 -2.73 8.78
N LEU A 39 3.60 -3.60 9.68
CA LEU A 39 3.15 -3.18 11.01
C LEU A 39 4.28 -2.54 11.81
N THR A 40 5.46 -3.12 11.75
CA THR A 40 6.65 -2.57 12.40
C THR A 40 7.03 -1.22 11.79
N ALA A 41 6.99 -1.13 10.46
CA ALA A 41 7.37 0.08 9.75
C ALA A 41 6.47 1.26 10.09
N VAL A 42 5.15 1.05 10.16
CA VAL A 42 4.22 2.15 10.46
C VAL A 42 4.35 2.65 11.89
N GLU A 43 4.80 1.80 12.81
CA GLU A 43 5.05 2.21 14.19
C GLU A 43 6.35 3.00 14.29
N ALA A 44 7.36 2.62 13.50
CA ALA A 44 8.66 3.30 13.51
C ALA A 44 8.59 4.66 12.85
N GLN A 45 7.84 4.79 11.76
CA GLN A 45 7.70 6.03 11.02
C GLN A 45 6.34 6.05 10.33
N ARG A 46 5.49 6.99 10.71
CA ARG A 46 4.16 7.13 10.12
C ARG A 46 4.27 7.58 8.67
N PRO A 47 3.82 6.75 7.70
CA PRO A 47 3.82 7.18 6.30
C PRO A 47 2.63 8.08 6.00
N ASP A 48 2.67 8.72 4.84
CA ASP A 48 1.55 9.54 4.37
C ASP A 48 0.56 8.71 3.56
N LEU A 49 1.02 7.57 3.04
CA LEU A 49 0.21 6.66 2.22
C LEU A 49 0.83 5.27 2.29
N ILE A 50 0.00 4.25 2.18
CA ILE A 50 0.45 2.85 2.15
C ILE A 50 -0.05 2.21 0.85
N LEU A 51 0.88 1.62 0.09
CA LEU A 51 0.55 0.73 -1.02
C LEU A 51 0.70 -0.69 -0.50
N MET A 52 -0.41 -1.42 -0.41
CA MET A 52 -0.46 -2.72 0.23
C MET A 52 -0.80 -3.81 -0.76
N ASP A 53 0.18 -4.66 -1.06
CA ASP A 53 -0.09 -5.87 -1.83
C ASP A 53 -0.95 -6.79 -0.97
N ILE A 54 -2.02 -7.31 -1.54
CA ILE A 54 -2.93 -8.18 -0.82
C ILE A 54 -2.39 -9.62 -0.76
N GLN A 55 -1.66 -10.05 -1.81
CA GLN A 55 -1.16 -11.42 -1.90
C GLN A 55 0.20 -11.56 -1.21
N LEU A 56 0.21 -11.41 0.10
CA LEU A 56 1.40 -11.59 0.91
C LEU A 56 1.36 -12.96 1.59
N PRO A 57 2.53 -13.61 1.77
CA PRO A 57 2.57 -14.87 2.51
C PRO A 57 2.33 -14.63 4.01
N VAL A 58 1.80 -15.64 4.69
CA VAL A 58 1.55 -15.69 6.13
C VAL A 58 0.44 -14.73 6.56
N MET A 59 0.70 -13.42 6.56
CA MET A 59 -0.33 -12.41 6.86
C MET A 59 -0.64 -11.68 5.56
N ASP A 60 -1.84 -11.87 5.01
CA ASP A 60 -2.19 -11.20 3.77
C ASP A 60 -2.44 -9.70 3.99
N GLY A 61 -2.54 -8.96 2.88
CA GLY A 61 -2.69 -7.51 2.96
C GLY A 61 -3.98 -7.05 3.62
N TYR A 62 -5.06 -7.84 3.53
CA TYR A 62 -6.31 -7.49 4.20
C TYR A 62 -6.14 -7.49 5.71
N GLU A 63 -5.48 -8.52 6.24
CA GLU A 63 -5.23 -8.62 7.68
C GLU A 63 -4.32 -7.49 8.15
N ALA A 64 -3.24 -7.22 7.39
CA ALA A 64 -2.35 -6.11 7.72
C ALA A 64 -3.10 -4.78 7.72
N ALA A 65 -3.95 -4.54 6.72
CA ALA A 65 -4.74 -3.32 6.63
C ALA A 65 -5.69 -3.19 7.83
N ARG A 66 -6.37 -4.28 8.21
CA ARG A 66 -7.26 -4.26 9.37
C ARG A 66 -6.52 -3.86 10.63
N ARG A 67 -5.33 -4.43 10.84
CA ARG A 67 -4.52 -4.12 12.02
C ARG A 67 -4.05 -2.68 12.03
N ILE A 68 -3.64 -2.14 10.87
CA ILE A 68 -3.25 -0.74 10.76
C ILE A 68 -4.43 0.16 11.08
N LYS A 69 -5.60 -0.13 10.52
CA LYS A 69 -6.80 0.69 10.72
C LYS A 69 -7.36 0.59 12.13
N SER A 70 -6.99 -0.43 12.90
CA SER A 70 -7.40 -0.56 14.29
C SER A 70 -6.50 0.24 15.25
N ASN A 71 -5.37 0.77 14.77
CA ASN A 71 -4.46 1.57 15.59
C ASN A 71 -4.85 3.04 15.47
N PRO A 72 -5.30 3.70 16.58
CA PRO A 72 -5.75 5.09 16.52
C PRO A 72 -4.69 6.07 16.02
N ASP A 73 -3.40 5.75 16.21
CA ASP A 73 -2.32 6.64 15.81
C ASP A 73 -2.08 6.68 14.31
N ILE A 74 -2.48 5.62 13.59
CA ILE A 74 -2.20 5.49 12.16
C ILE A 74 -3.43 5.18 11.31
N LYS A 75 -4.60 5.06 11.91
CA LYS A 75 -5.82 4.69 11.16
C LYS A 75 -6.21 5.71 10.10
N ALA A 76 -5.75 6.95 10.20
CA ALA A 76 -6.06 7.99 9.23
C ALA A 76 -5.20 7.92 7.98
N VAL A 77 -4.11 7.13 7.99
CA VAL A 77 -3.24 6.98 6.82
C VAL A 77 -3.99 6.21 5.73
N PRO A 78 -4.12 6.76 4.52
CA PRO A 78 -4.82 6.04 3.46
C PRO A 78 -4.05 4.81 3.00
N ILE A 79 -4.79 3.74 2.69
CA ILE A 79 -4.24 2.49 2.18
C ILE A 79 -4.83 2.22 0.81
N ILE A 80 -3.96 2.03 -0.18
CA ILE A 80 -4.35 1.58 -1.51
C ILE A 80 -4.01 0.10 -1.60
N ALA A 81 -5.04 -0.74 -1.75
CA ALA A 81 -4.84 -2.18 -1.92
C ALA A 81 -4.43 -2.45 -3.37
N VAL A 82 -3.43 -3.30 -3.55
CA VAL A 82 -2.94 -3.71 -4.87
C VAL A 82 -3.08 -5.22 -4.96
N THR A 83 -3.81 -5.71 -5.96
CA THR A 83 -4.11 -7.14 -6.06
C THR A 83 -4.08 -7.62 -7.50
N SER A 84 -3.70 -8.89 -7.70
CA SER A 84 -3.77 -9.55 -9.01
C SER A 84 -5.17 -10.09 -9.30
N TYR A 85 -6.05 -10.12 -8.31
CA TYR A 85 -7.38 -10.69 -8.46
C TYR A 85 -8.40 -9.59 -8.73
N ALA A 86 -8.93 -9.57 -9.95
CA ALA A 86 -9.94 -8.60 -10.37
C ALA A 86 -11.35 -9.20 -10.27
N LEU A 87 -11.54 -10.21 -9.41
CA LEU A 87 -12.81 -10.89 -9.26
C LEU A 87 -13.78 -10.05 -8.42
N SER A 88 -15.07 -10.27 -8.66
CA SER A 88 -16.11 -9.60 -7.86
C SER A 88 -15.94 -9.99 -6.39
N GLY A 89 -16.04 -8.99 -5.51
CA GLY A 89 -15.88 -9.19 -4.08
C GLY A 89 -14.54 -8.74 -3.53
N ASP A 90 -13.48 -8.66 -4.35
CA ASP A 90 -12.17 -8.20 -3.88
C ASP A 90 -12.22 -6.74 -3.45
N GLU A 91 -12.91 -5.90 -4.22
CA GLU A 91 -13.06 -4.50 -3.84
C GLU A 91 -13.82 -4.38 -2.52
N GLY A 92 -14.87 -5.20 -2.34
CA GLY A 92 -15.62 -5.24 -1.09
C GLY A 92 -14.76 -5.69 0.08
N LYS A 93 -13.90 -6.68 -0.12
CA LYS A 93 -12.98 -7.15 0.91
C LYS A 93 -11.96 -6.06 1.28
N ALA A 94 -11.45 -5.34 0.29
CA ALA A 94 -10.52 -4.26 0.53
C ALA A 94 -11.17 -3.16 1.37
N ARG A 95 -12.39 -2.76 1.02
CA ARG A 95 -13.12 -1.74 1.76
C ARG A 95 -13.46 -2.22 3.17
N ALA A 96 -13.85 -3.47 3.33
CA ALA A 96 -14.15 -4.05 4.65
C ALA A 96 -12.91 -4.09 5.54
N ALA A 97 -11.72 -4.24 4.95
CA ALA A 97 -10.47 -4.20 5.69
C ALA A 97 -10.01 -2.77 6.00
N GLY A 98 -10.71 -1.76 5.49
CA GLY A 98 -10.39 -0.36 5.75
C GLY A 98 -9.53 0.29 4.68
N CYS A 99 -9.32 -0.38 3.53
CA CYS A 99 -8.57 0.22 2.44
C CYS A 99 -9.36 1.35 1.79
N ASN A 100 -8.66 2.42 1.44
CA ASN A 100 -9.28 3.62 0.90
C ASN A 100 -9.43 3.57 -0.61
N ALA A 101 -8.64 2.73 -1.28
CA ALA A 101 -8.69 2.56 -2.72
C ALA A 101 -8.18 1.17 -3.09
N TYR A 102 -8.30 0.83 -4.36
CA TYR A 102 -8.05 -0.52 -4.84
C TYR A 102 -7.54 -0.43 -6.27
N VAL A 103 -6.45 -1.12 -6.56
CA VAL A 103 -5.82 -1.15 -7.89
C VAL A 103 -5.53 -2.60 -8.24
N THR A 104 -5.82 -3.00 -9.48
CA THR A 104 -5.55 -4.36 -9.94
C THR A 104 -4.25 -4.44 -10.71
N LYS A 105 -3.52 -5.53 -10.54
CA LYS A 105 -2.35 -5.85 -11.36
C LYS A 105 -2.79 -6.61 -12.62
N PRO A 106 -2.14 -6.42 -13.76
CA PRO A 106 -1.09 -5.43 -13.97
C PRO A 106 -1.67 -4.02 -14.06
N PHE A 107 -0.99 -3.07 -13.48
CA PHE A 107 -1.41 -1.67 -13.55
C PHE A 107 -0.39 -0.90 -14.41
N SER A 108 -0.85 0.18 -15.04
CA SER A 108 0.10 1.07 -15.70
C SER A 108 0.71 1.99 -14.63
N PRO A 109 2.01 2.33 -14.76
CA PRO A 109 2.62 3.28 -13.82
C PRO A 109 1.86 4.59 -13.74
N ARG A 110 1.35 5.08 -14.88
CA ARG A 110 0.59 6.31 -14.92
C ARG A 110 -0.72 6.21 -14.12
N ALA A 111 -1.44 5.08 -14.24
CA ALA A 111 -2.68 4.89 -13.53
C ALA A 111 -2.46 4.81 -12.02
N LEU A 112 -1.42 4.10 -11.59
CA LEU A 112 -1.10 4.00 -10.18
C LEU A 112 -0.68 5.36 -9.62
N LEU A 113 0.16 6.09 -10.35
CA LEU A 113 0.61 7.40 -9.91
C LEU A 113 -0.57 8.38 -9.80
N ALA A 114 -1.52 8.31 -10.73
CA ALA A 114 -2.72 9.12 -10.66
C ALA A 114 -3.52 8.81 -9.39
N LYS A 115 -3.63 7.54 -9.05
CA LYS A 115 -4.34 7.11 -7.83
C LYS A 115 -3.63 7.62 -6.59
N VAL A 116 -2.29 7.53 -6.55
CA VAL A 116 -1.50 8.06 -5.44
C VAL A 116 -1.75 9.56 -5.28
N ARG A 117 -1.79 10.29 -6.38
CA ARG A 117 -1.98 11.75 -6.35
C ARG A 117 -3.36 12.18 -5.89
N GLU A 118 -4.35 11.29 -5.94
CA GLU A 118 -5.66 11.56 -5.35
C GLU A 118 -5.57 11.73 -3.83
N PHE A 119 -4.64 11.05 -3.20
CA PHE A 119 -4.43 11.10 -1.76
C PHE A 119 -3.28 12.02 -1.36
N LEU A 120 -2.29 12.20 -2.23
CA LEU A 120 -1.10 13.01 -1.98
C LEU A 120 -0.92 14.02 -3.13
N PRO A 121 -1.81 14.99 -3.26
CA PRO A 121 -1.76 15.97 -4.35
C PRO A 121 -0.52 16.88 -4.31
#